data_ec7ce8509d6b3c7fd14f359d7c5dddca
#
_entry.id   ec7ce8509d6b3c7fd14f359d7c5dddca
#
_cell.length_a   1.000
_cell.length_b   1.000
_cell.length_c   1.000
_cell.angle_alpha   90.00
_cell.angle_beta   90.00
_cell.angle_gamma   90.00
#
_symmetry.space_group_name_H-M   'P 1'
#
loop_
_entity.id
_entity.type
_entity.pdbx_description
1 polymer ?
#
loop_
_entity_poly.entity_id
_entity_poly.type
_entity_poly.pdbx_seq_one_letter_code
_entity_poly.pdbx_strand_id
1 'polypeptide(L)'
;MNIRFRFCLLLFFLSPLVVSGQNSAEIARNADELQSAGKIGEAAEKFELAGRLGNGDPELLYKAAENYYRVRDYHRAAECYSVVKDEFRRYDLAGLRYARALKQDGRYEEAMTAFREFGSQYRGDRKAQVLNVVTNEVKGCELALQMVSMKASPVLPADIRYMPEWLNSPENDFAPIPISENLLYFSTVLDGQVKLVRSQRQAGLWQAPVEATGLPEAAAFQYGNGVFSPDGNRFYCTQCTEPNISGRGGIGLRASCNLFVLRRDPNGVWGPPVRLRSYINMPNHTVMHPYVTQEGGKELLFFASDREGGFGGLDIYVCERPLDSEDLDFSFPQNLGNSINTAGDEVSPFFDSDAQTLWFSSNGLPTIGGLDVFKSVRLAGKWTSPENVGFPVNSPADDFFFTLKKNGDGGFLTSNRTAGPKKTGTRDEDIFEFVPKNPPVTLTGRVLDRSSNRLLNFCMVALYETDTHETPRLLEVRPSEDGTFRFLVLSEHQYLVEATKDGYQSASVRPNLTDYEVVLSLNRYNSTQRPDPVFTNQISSQNLPDNSLLAQGDSQYKIHLEVQPDFDALQPRYELARNFGKVTAEPLPAQGIIRVMLGDFPDQKTANEIAIALRKSGSFPQAFVVKEERKGQ
;
A
#
# COMPACT_ATOMS: atom_id res chain seq x y z
N MET A 1 84.49 -51.28 3.99
CA MET A 1 84.65 -49.86 3.70
C MET A 1 83.26 -49.27 3.41
N ASN A 2 82.70 -48.59 4.42
CA ASN A 2 81.29 -48.16 4.49
C ASN A 2 81.06 -46.85 3.75
N ILE A 3 80.15 -46.83 2.80
CA ILE A 3 79.58 -45.58 2.23
C ILE A 3 78.15 -45.48 2.67
N ARG A 4 77.86 -44.51 3.58
CA ARG A 4 76.56 -44.18 4.06
C ARG A 4 75.84 -43.28 3.03
N PHE A 5 74.75 -43.75 2.45
CA PHE A 5 73.77 -42.89 1.74
C PHE A 5 72.93 -42.13 2.75
N ARG A 6 73.08 -40.84 2.81
CA ARG A 6 72.10 -39.92 3.43
C ARG A 6 71.08 -39.56 2.35
N PHE A 7 69.89 -40.12 2.43
CA PHE A 7 68.73 -39.65 1.67
C PHE A 7 68.12 -38.42 2.38
N CYS A 8 68.14 -37.29 1.71
CA CYS A 8 67.39 -36.07 2.11
C CYS A 8 65.90 -36.33 2.05
N LEU A 9 65.26 -36.35 3.20
CA LEU A 9 63.83 -36.31 3.35
C LEU A 9 63.41 -34.80 3.39
N LEU A 10 63.22 -34.19 2.22
CA LEU A 10 62.69 -32.84 2.05
C LEU A 10 61.80 -32.83 0.82
N LEU A 11 60.54 -33.23 1.02
CA LEU A 11 59.46 -33.01 0.11
C LEU A 11 58.25 -33.78 0.65
N PHE A 12 57.37 -33.11 1.39
CA PHE A 12 55.94 -33.43 1.49
C PHE A 12 55.31 -32.62 2.61
N PHE A 13 55.33 -31.26 2.48
CA PHE A 13 54.47 -30.39 3.26
C PHE A 13 53.91 -29.24 2.39
N LEU A 14 53.62 -29.52 1.10
CA LEU A 14 53.08 -28.49 0.18
C LEU A 14 51.84 -28.96 -0.57
N SER A 15 51.05 -29.89 -0.05
CA SER A 15 50.00 -30.45 -0.89
C SER A 15 48.53 -30.26 -0.49
N PRO A 16 48.09 -29.97 0.73
CA PRO A 16 46.63 -29.80 0.91
C PRO A 16 46.10 -28.45 0.46
N LEU A 17 46.86 -27.35 0.59
CA LEU A 17 46.44 -26.02 0.22
C LEU A 17 46.36 -25.77 -1.30
N VAL A 18 47.30 -26.37 -2.06
CA VAL A 18 47.33 -26.22 -3.52
C VAL A 18 46.23 -27.05 -4.19
N VAL A 19 45.92 -28.22 -3.67
CA VAL A 19 44.85 -29.09 -4.21
C VAL A 19 43.48 -28.49 -3.90
N SER A 20 43.28 -27.88 -2.73
CA SER A 20 42.04 -27.21 -2.39
C SER A 20 41.80 -25.94 -3.24
N GLY A 21 42.86 -25.16 -3.52
CA GLY A 21 42.77 -23.96 -4.36
C GLY A 21 42.49 -24.27 -5.83
N GLN A 22 43.05 -25.34 -6.40
CA GLN A 22 42.72 -25.76 -7.78
C GLN A 22 41.27 -26.25 -7.87
N ASN A 23 40.77 -26.96 -6.90
CA ASN A 23 39.40 -27.43 -6.87
C ASN A 23 38.40 -26.25 -6.69
N SER A 24 38.73 -25.26 -5.85
CA SER A 24 37.92 -24.02 -5.69
C SER A 24 37.79 -23.24 -7.01
N ALA A 25 38.90 -23.04 -7.75
CA ALA A 25 38.88 -22.31 -9.01
C ALA A 25 38.05 -23.00 -10.13
N GLU A 26 38.07 -24.35 -10.15
CA GLU A 26 37.26 -25.13 -11.09
C GLU A 26 35.76 -25.03 -10.76
N ILE A 27 35.40 -25.15 -9.49
CA ILE A 27 34.01 -25.00 -9.02
C ILE A 27 33.51 -23.59 -9.29
N ALA A 28 34.34 -22.54 -9.09
CA ALA A 28 33.98 -21.17 -9.36
C ALA A 28 33.68 -20.92 -10.86
N ARG A 29 34.49 -21.51 -11.77
CA ARG A 29 34.20 -21.44 -13.21
C ARG A 29 32.89 -22.12 -13.58
N ASN A 30 32.59 -23.27 -13.01
CA ASN A 30 31.30 -23.93 -13.20
C ASN A 30 30.13 -23.07 -12.69
N ALA A 31 30.33 -22.35 -11.56
CA ALA A 31 29.36 -21.42 -11.04
C ALA A 31 29.11 -20.23 -12.00
N ASP A 32 30.16 -19.65 -12.61
CA ASP A 32 30.02 -18.58 -13.61
C ASP A 32 29.27 -19.08 -14.87
N GLU A 33 29.47 -20.33 -15.30
CA GLU A 33 28.75 -20.96 -16.42
C GLU A 33 27.25 -21.14 -16.08
N LEU A 34 26.96 -21.67 -14.87
CA LEU A 34 25.58 -21.83 -14.39
C LEU A 34 24.86 -20.48 -14.31
N GLN A 35 25.52 -19.44 -13.77
CA GLN A 35 24.96 -18.09 -13.69
C GLN A 35 24.68 -17.52 -15.09
N SER A 36 25.57 -17.73 -16.03
CA SER A 36 25.41 -17.31 -17.44
C SER A 36 24.26 -18.06 -18.13
N ALA A 37 24.01 -19.30 -17.73
CA ALA A 37 22.89 -20.11 -18.19
C ALA A 37 21.55 -19.79 -17.48
N GLY A 38 21.52 -18.78 -16.58
CA GLY A 38 20.32 -18.40 -15.83
C GLY A 38 19.99 -19.28 -14.62
N LYS A 39 20.83 -20.30 -14.34
CA LYS A 39 20.66 -21.23 -13.20
C LYS A 39 21.20 -20.62 -11.91
N ILE A 40 20.57 -19.55 -11.46
CA ILE A 40 21.09 -18.66 -10.40
C ILE A 40 21.24 -19.38 -9.06
N GLY A 41 20.26 -20.22 -8.67
CA GLY A 41 20.31 -20.97 -7.41
C GLY A 41 21.45 -22.00 -7.38
N GLU A 42 21.62 -22.76 -8.49
CA GLU A 42 22.74 -23.72 -8.63
C GLU A 42 24.09 -22.98 -8.62
N ALA A 43 24.17 -21.81 -9.29
CA ALA A 43 25.36 -20.97 -9.29
C ALA A 43 25.71 -20.49 -7.87
N ALA A 44 24.71 -20.04 -7.09
CA ALA A 44 24.90 -19.61 -5.70
C ALA A 44 25.54 -20.69 -4.85
N GLU A 45 25.02 -21.93 -4.92
CA GLU A 45 25.59 -23.09 -4.20
C GLU A 45 27.04 -23.40 -4.58
N LYS A 46 27.35 -23.29 -5.87
CA LYS A 46 28.72 -23.51 -6.34
C LYS A 46 29.67 -22.38 -5.94
N PHE A 47 29.25 -21.12 -6.00
CA PHE A 47 30.05 -20.01 -5.50
C PHE A 47 30.31 -20.11 -4.00
N GLU A 48 29.30 -20.46 -3.20
CA GLU A 48 29.47 -20.67 -1.77
C GLU A 48 30.47 -21.80 -1.49
N LEU A 49 30.31 -22.95 -2.15
CA LEU A 49 31.21 -24.08 -1.99
C LEU A 49 32.65 -23.68 -2.36
N ALA A 50 32.84 -23.03 -3.51
CA ALA A 50 34.15 -22.56 -3.96
C ALA A 50 34.77 -21.56 -2.96
N GLY A 51 33.98 -20.61 -2.46
CA GLY A 51 34.41 -19.62 -1.48
C GLY A 51 34.84 -20.26 -0.15
N ARG A 52 34.06 -21.21 0.36
CA ARG A 52 34.41 -21.95 1.59
C ARG A 52 35.66 -22.81 1.42
N LEU A 53 35.82 -23.50 0.29
CA LEU A 53 37.02 -24.25 -0.06
C LEU A 53 38.26 -23.35 -0.30
N GLY A 54 38.04 -22.14 -0.80
CA GLY A 54 39.03 -21.09 -1.00
C GLY A 54 39.41 -20.34 0.28
N ASN A 55 39.29 -20.97 1.44
CA ASN A 55 39.60 -20.39 2.74
C ASN A 55 38.79 -19.10 3.08
N GLY A 56 37.51 -19.08 2.69
CA GLY A 56 36.64 -17.95 2.93
C GLY A 56 36.82 -16.80 1.92
N ASP A 57 37.08 -17.13 0.64
CA ASP A 57 37.27 -16.12 -0.41
C ASP A 57 36.11 -15.12 -0.45
N PRO A 58 36.36 -13.86 -0.12
CA PRO A 58 35.29 -12.85 0.00
C PRO A 58 34.58 -12.56 -1.34
N GLU A 59 35.30 -12.68 -2.47
CA GLU A 59 34.71 -12.45 -3.80
C GLU A 59 33.69 -13.51 -4.17
N LEU A 60 34.04 -14.76 -3.95
CA LEU A 60 33.16 -15.89 -4.23
C LEU A 60 31.96 -15.91 -3.29
N LEU A 61 32.18 -15.61 -2.00
CA LEU A 61 31.09 -15.51 -1.02
C LEU A 61 30.16 -14.29 -1.30
N TYR A 62 30.69 -13.17 -1.78
CA TYR A 62 29.88 -12.06 -2.23
C TYR A 62 29.02 -12.43 -3.45
N LYS A 63 29.60 -13.11 -4.46
CA LYS A 63 28.83 -13.63 -5.60
C LYS A 63 27.75 -14.62 -5.17
N ALA A 64 28.07 -15.51 -4.23
CA ALA A 64 27.09 -16.43 -3.65
C ALA A 64 25.94 -15.66 -2.97
N ALA A 65 26.28 -14.69 -2.13
CA ALA A 65 25.29 -13.86 -1.42
C ALA A 65 24.35 -13.10 -2.36
N GLU A 66 24.91 -12.47 -3.41
CA GLU A 66 24.14 -11.79 -4.44
C GLU A 66 23.18 -12.73 -5.18
N ASN A 67 23.64 -13.93 -5.51
CA ASN A 67 22.81 -14.92 -6.19
C ASN A 67 21.75 -15.52 -5.25
N TYR A 68 22.06 -15.83 -3.99
CA TYR A 68 21.08 -16.24 -3.00
C TYR A 68 20.02 -15.15 -2.76
N TYR A 69 20.46 -13.89 -2.63
CA TYR A 69 19.56 -12.77 -2.47
C TYR A 69 18.62 -12.63 -3.69
N ARG A 70 19.14 -12.84 -4.89
CA ARG A 70 18.39 -12.81 -6.15
C ARG A 70 17.34 -13.92 -6.24
N VAL A 71 17.65 -15.14 -5.75
CA VAL A 71 16.69 -16.26 -5.67
C VAL A 71 15.93 -16.28 -4.33
N ARG A 72 16.04 -15.19 -3.55
CA ARG A 72 15.29 -14.98 -2.30
C ARG A 72 15.54 -16.05 -1.22
N ASP A 73 16.69 -16.73 -1.28
CA ASP A 73 17.21 -17.52 -0.16
C ASP A 73 17.94 -16.59 0.81
N TYR A 74 17.15 -15.80 1.54
CA TYR A 74 17.68 -14.74 2.41
C TYR A 74 18.49 -15.29 3.58
N HIS A 75 18.17 -16.48 4.04
CA HIS A 75 18.94 -17.15 5.08
C HIS A 75 20.40 -17.36 4.64
N ARG A 76 20.60 -18.06 3.51
CA ARG A 76 21.94 -18.32 2.96
C ARG A 76 22.63 -17.05 2.46
N ALA A 77 21.85 -16.10 1.93
CA ALA A 77 22.36 -14.78 1.56
C ALA A 77 22.98 -14.07 2.77
N ALA A 78 22.27 -14.03 3.92
CA ALA A 78 22.77 -13.42 5.14
C ALA A 78 24.04 -14.10 5.64
N GLU A 79 24.11 -15.44 5.62
CA GLU A 79 25.32 -16.17 6.00
C GLU A 79 26.53 -15.77 5.14
N CYS A 80 26.36 -15.70 3.82
CA CYS A 80 27.43 -15.32 2.90
C CYS A 80 27.81 -13.84 3.02
N TYR A 81 26.81 -12.93 3.13
CA TYR A 81 27.08 -11.50 3.35
C TYR A 81 27.78 -11.23 4.67
N SER A 82 27.56 -12.03 5.72
CA SER A 82 28.20 -11.83 7.03
C SER A 82 29.73 -11.78 6.95
N VAL A 83 30.32 -12.45 5.95
CA VAL A 83 31.77 -12.48 5.72
C VAL A 83 32.29 -11.19 5.10
N VAL A 84 31.46 -10.52 4.28
CA VAL A 84 31.86 -9.36 3.46
C VAL A 84 31.19 -8.05 3.88
N LYS A 85 30.33 -8.06 4.89
CA LYS A 85 29.51 -6.92 5.32
C LYS A 85 30.33 -5.67 5.69
N ASP A 86 31.56 -5.85 6.12
CA ASP A 86 32.46 -4.78 6.57
C ASP A 86 33.53 -4.38 5.50
N GLU A 87 33.49 -5.00 4.32
CA GLU A 87 34.40 -4.75 3.19
C GLU A 87 33.99 -3.49 2.39
N PHE A 88 33.82 -2.33 3.07
CA PHE A 88 33.28 -1.08 2.49
C PHE A 88 34.05 -0.57 1.27
N ARG A 89 35.34 -0.88 1.14
CA ARG A 89 36.14 -0.42 -0.01
C ARG A 89 35.81 -1.18 -1.29
N ARG A 90 35.39 -2.43 -1.16
CA ARG A 90 35.13 -3.33 -2.29
C ARG A 90 33.63 -3.48 -2.55
N TYR A 91 32.85 -3.52 -1.47
CA TYR A 91 31.40 -3.76 -1.50
C TYR A 91 30.68 -2.78 -0.55
N ASP A 92 30.57 -1.53 -0.96
CA ASP A 92 30.12 -0.38 -0.12
C ASP A 92 28.74 -0.57 0.52
N LEU A 93 27.85 -1.38 -0.10
CA LEU A 93 26.50 -1.68 0.38
C LEU A 93 26.32 -3.12 0.90
N ALA A 94 27.38 -3.93 1.02
CA ALA A 94 27.25 -5.32 1.48
C ALA A 94 26.64 -5.41 2.88
N GLY A 95 27.01 -4.50 3.79
CA GLY A 95 26.43 -4.43 5.14
C GLY A 95 24.93 -4.08 5.13
N LEU A 96 24.47 -3.21 4.22
CA LEU A 96 23.05 -2.92 4.02
C LEU A 96 22.29 -4.16 3.50
N ARG A 97 22.87 -4.87 2.53
CA ARG A 97 22.28 -6.09 1.98
C ARG A 97 22.25 -7.23 3.01
N TYR A 98 23.28 -7.34 3.84
CA TYR A 98 23.30 -8.25 4.99
C TYR A 98 22.11 -8.00 5.92
N ALA A 99 21.94 -6.74 6.35
CA ALA A 99 20.85 -6.36 7.24
C ALA A 99 19.47 -6.59 6.62
N ARG A 100 19.31 -6.32 5.31
CA ARG A 100 18.08 -6.61 4.57
C ARG A 100 17.82 -8.12 4.46
N ALA A 101 18.85 -8.92 4.20
CA ALA A 101 18.70 -10.37 4.17
C ALA A 101 18.23 -10.93 5.52
N LEU A 102 18.78 -10.42 6.64
CA LEU A 102 18.31 -10.76 7.98
C LEU A 102 16.85 -10.39 8.21
N LYS A 103 16.44 -9.17 7.79
CA LYS A 103 15.07 -8.70 7.91
C LYS A 103 14.09 -9.59 7.13
N GLN A 104 14.45 -9.91 5.88
CA GLN A 104 13.64 -10.76 5.01
C GLN A 104 13.67 -12.25 5.40
N ASP A 105 14.63 -12.65 6.25
CA ASP A 105 14.65 -13.95 6.94
C ASP A 105 13.83 -13.94 8.26
N GLY A 106 13.23 -12.79 8.62
CA GLY A 106 12.43 -12.62 9.84
C GLY A 106 13.24 -12.40 11.12
N ARG A 107 14.56 -12.18 11.01
CA ARG A 107 15.50 -11.99 12.13
C ARG A 107 15.61 -10.51 12.50
N TYR A 108 14.50 -9.92 12.96
CA TYR A 108 14.33 -8.47 13.10
C TYR A 108 15.30 -7.80 14.10
N GLU A 109 15.57 -8.42 15.26
CA GLU A 109 16.52 -7.87 16.25
C GLU A 109 17.94 -7.82 15.67
N GLU A 110 18.35 -8.86 14.97
CA GLU A 110 19.65 -8.93 14.34
C GLU A 110 19.76 -7.97 13.16
N ALA A 111 18.69 -7.89 12.35
CA ALA A 111 18.60 -6.94 11.25
C ALA A 111 18.71 -5.48 11.73
N MET A 112 17.98 -5.13 12.78
CA MET A 112 18.00 -3.79 13.37
C MET A 112 19.41 -3.43 13.88
N THR A 113 20.09 -4.37 14.52
CA THR A 113 21.48 -4.19 14.97
C THR A 113 22.41 -3.98 13.78
N ALA A 114 22.31 -4.83 12.75
CA ALA A 114 23.12 -4.73 11.55
C ALA A 114 22.88 -3.43 10.77
N PHE A 115 21.63 -2.96 10.67
CA PHE A 115 21.32 -1.66 10.05
C PHE A 115 21.97 -0.50 10.81
N ARG A 116 21.90 -0.48 12.14
CA ARG A 116 22.52 0.57 12.97
C ARG A 116 24.03 0.55 12.86
N GLU A 117 24.67 -0.61 12.90
CA GLU A 117 26.10 -0.79 12.71
C GLU A 117 26.54 -0.26 11.35
N PHE A 118 25.90 -0.72 10.26
CA PHE A 118 26.17 -0.24 8.91
C PHE A 118 26.02 1.27 8.79
N GLY A 119 24.90 1.84 9.26
CA GLY A 119 24.65 3.28 9.21
C GLY A 119 25.70 4.11 9.95
N SER A 120 26.21 3.61 11.08
CA SER A 120 27.27 4.27 11.86
C SER A 120 28.62 4.29 11.14
N GLN A 121 28.90 3.28 10.33
CA GLN A 121 30.19 3.05 9.66
C GLN A 121 30.22 3.57 8.21
N TYR A 122 29.07 3.72 7.55
CA TYR A 122 29.00 4.13 6.15
C TYR A 122 29.57 5.53 5.91
N ARG A 123 30.46 5.67 4.92
CA ARG A 123 31.19 6.92 4.59
C ARG A 123 31.13 7.28 3.09
N GLY A 124 30.29 6.59 2.32
CA GLY A 124 30.14 6.83 0.87
C GLY A 124 29.50 8.18 0.54
N ASP A 125 29.60 8.57 -0.72
CA ASP A 125 29.15 9.89 -1.23
C ASP A 125 27.64 10.15 -1.05
N ARG A 126 26.82 9.08 -1.01
CA ARG A 126 25.36 9.14 -0.81
C ARG A 126 24.94 8.97 0.64
N LYS A 127 25.78 9.39 1.59
CA LYS A 127 25.58 9.12 3.02
C LYS A 127 24.20 9.55 3.54
N ALA A 128 23.72 10.73 3.19
CA ALA A 128 22.41 11.20 3.65
C ALA A 128 21.26 10.32 3.17
N GLN A 129 21.29 9.94 1.89
CA GLN A 129 20.27 9.05 1.29
C GLN A 129 20.31 7.65 1.94
N VAL A 130 21.50 7.08 2.10
CA VAL A 130 21.68 5.76 2.73
C VAL A 130 21.23 5.77 4.19
N LEU A 131 21.50 6.84 4.94
CA LEU A 131 21.04 6.96 6.33
C LEU A 131 19.52 7.08 6.44
N ASN A 132 18.86 7.75 5.49
CA ASN A 132 17.39 7.77 5.43
C ASN A 132 16.82 6.36 5.19
N VAL A 133 17.42 5.61 4.26
CA VAL A 133 17.06 4.20 4.03
C VAL A 133 17.23 3.38 5.30
N VAL A 134 18.40 3.45 5.94
CA VAL A 134 18.68 2.75 7.20
C VAL A 134 17.66 3.11 8.28
N THR A 135 17.29 4.39 8.39
CA THR A 135 16.29 4.84 9.36
C THR A 135 14.93 4.19 9.12
N ASN A 136 14.49 4.13 7.87
CA ASN A 136 13.22 3.49 7.53
C ASN A 136 13.25 1.97 7.75
N GLU A 137 14.35 1.31 7.42
CA GLU A 137 14.54 -0.13 7.66
C GLU A 137 14.50 -0.46 9.15
N VAL A 138 15.16 0.36 10.00
CA VAL A 138 15.12 0.20 11.46
C VAL A 138 13.68 0.37 11.99
N LYS A 139 12.96 1.41 11.53
CA LYS A 139 11.55 1.60 11.90
C LYS A 139 10.68 0.43 11.48
N GLY A 140 10.96 -0.15 10.31
CA GLY A 140 10.26 -1.35 9.84
C GLY A 140 10.50 -2.56 10.75
N CYS A 141 11.74 -2.80 11.17
CA CYS A 141 12.05 -3.86 12.14
C CYS A 141 11.37 -3.61 13.50
N GLU A 142 11.38 -2.36 13.97
CA GLU A 142 10.69 -1.96 15.21
C GLU A 142 9.18 -2.21 15.11
N LEU A 143 8.56 -1.86 13.98
CA LEU A 143 7.15 -2.13 13.69
C LEU A 143 6.85 -3.63 13.73
N ALA A 144 7.68 -4.46 13.07
CA ALA A 144 7.52 -5.91 13.06
C ALA A 144 7.59 -6.50 14.48
N LEU A 145 8.58 -6.09 15.27
CA LEU A 145 8.74 -6.53 16.65
C LEU A 145 7.56 -6.10 17.55
N GLN A 146 7.04 -4.89 17.36
CA GLN A 146 5.85 -4.43 18.05
C GLN A 146 4.65 -5.31 17.72
N MET A 147 4.39 -5.59 16.45
CA MET A 147 3.28 -6.44 16.02
C MET A 147 3.38 -7.87 16.57
N VAL A 148 4.59 -8.44 16.64
CA VAL A 148 4.80 -9.78 17.20
C VAL A 148 4.64 -9.80 18.72
N SER A 149 5.14 -8.78 19.45
CA SER A 149 5.20 -8.76 20.91
C SER A 149 3.89 -8.33 21.57
N MET A 150 3.17 -7.39 20.98
CA MET A 150 2.04 -6.72 21.67
C MET A 150 0.73 -7.47 21.59
N LYS A 151 0.64 -8.61 20.88
CA LYS A 151 -0.67 -9.23 20.56
C LYS A 151 -1.68 -8.17 20.05
N ALA A 152 -1.17 -7.11 19.46
CA ALA A 152 -1.98 -6.05 18.89
C ALA A 152 -2.90 -6.68 17.85
N SER A 153 -4.16 -6.32 17.87
CA SER A 153 -5.07 -6.71 16.80
C SER A 153 -4.48 -6.21 15.49
N PRO A 154 -4.29 -7.08 14.50
CA PRO A 154 -3.79 -6.66 13.21
C PRO A 154 -4.74 -5.63 12.60
N VAL A 155 -4.21 -4.71 11.80
CA VAL A 155 -5.02 -3.71 11.07
C VAL A 155 -6.09 -4.38 10.21
N LEU A 156 -5.77 -5.58 9.69
CA LEU A 156 -6.68 -6.45 8.96
C LEU A 156 -6.58 -7.87 9.56
N PRO A 157 -7.42 -8.23 10.54
CA PRO A 157 -7.48 -9.59 11.06
C PRO A 157 -7.90 -10.57 9.96
N ALA A 158 -7.00 -11.44 9.55
CA ALA A 158 -7.24 -12.34 8.44
C ALA A 158 -6.48 -13.66 8.56
N ASP A 159 -6.90 -14.64 7.79
CA ASP A 159 -6.10 -15.79 7.43
C ASP A 159 -5.56 -15.59 6.01
N ILE A 160 -4.28 -15.78 5.83
CA ILE A 160 -3.66 -15.81 4.50
C ILE A 160 -3.49 -17.26 4.10
N ARG A 161 -4.15 -17.64 3.02
CA ARG A 161 -4.18 -19.02 2.53
C ARG A 161 -3.41 -19.13 1.23
N TYR A 162 -2.44 -20.03 1.19
CA TYR A 162 -1.80 -20.43 -0.06
C TYR A 162 -2.85 -21.01 -1.00
N MET A 163 -2.92 -20.51 -2.23
CA MET A 163 -3.82 -21.07 -3.22
C MET A 163 -3.37 -22.50 -3.60
N PRO A 164 -4.30 -23.38 -4.00
CA PRO A 164 -3.93 -24.76 -4.32
C PRO A 164 -2.80 -24.89 -5.33
N GLU A 165 -1.95 -25.92 -5.21
CA GLU A 165 -0.81 -26.18 -6.07
C GLU A 165 -1.15 -26.29 -7.58
N TRP A 166 -2.38 -26.66 -7.90
CA TRP A 166 -2.84 -26.66 -9.29
C TRP A 166 -3.26 -25.29 -9.80
N LEU A 167 -3.33 -24.26 -8.93
CA LEU A 167 -3.56 -22.89 -9.30
C LEU A 167 -2.22 -22.13 -9.37
N ASN A 168 -1.40 -22.25 -8.32
CA ASN A 168 -0.03 -21.76 -8.33
C ASN A 168 0.86 -22.75 -9.08
N SER A 169 1.44 -22.31 -10.19
CA SER A 169 2.33 -23.09 -11.03
C SER A 169 3.72 -23.28 -10.40
N PRO A 170 4.62 -24.10 -10.95
CA PRO A 170 6.04 -24.10 -10.54
C PRO A 170 6.79 -22.79 -10.82
N GLU A 171 6.26 -21.94 -11.68
CA GLU A 171 6.79 -20.62 -12.06
C GLU A 171 6.07 -19.50 -11.30
N ASN A 172 6.25 -18.24 -11.71
CA ASN A 172 5.59 -17.09 -11.10
C ASN A 172 4.11 -17.01 -11.45
N ASP A 173 3.27 -16.81 -10.41
CA ASP A 173 1.84 -16.54 -10.51
C ASP A 173 1.51 -15.24 -9.75
N PHE A 174 0.99 -14.24 -10.44
CA PHE A 174 0.90 -12.89 -9.88
C PHE A 174 -0.25 -12.06 -10.46
N ALA A 175 -0.48 -10.87 -9.89
CA ALA A 175 -1.50 -9.90 -10.29
C ALA A 175 -2.91 -10.51 -10.37
N PRO A 176 -3.46 -11.00 -9.26
CA PRO A 176 -4.81 -11.55 -9.21
C PRO A 176 -5.87 -10.48 -9.50
N ILE A 177 -6.87 -10.83 -10.31
CA ILE A 177 -7.99 -9.97 -10.73
C ILE A 177 -9.30 -10.68 -10.40
N PRO A 178 -9.89 -10.46 -9.22
CA PRO A 178 -11.17 -11.06 -8.85
C PRO A 178 -12.31 -10.39 -9.64
N ILE A 179 -12.97 -11.14 -10.49
CA ILE A 179 -14.14 -10.67 -11.26
C ILE A 179 -15.43 -10.91 -10.48
N SER A 180 -15.50 -12.05 -9.81
CA SER A 180 -16.61 -12.42 -8.94
C SER A 180 -16.12 -13.41 -7.86
N GLU A 181 -17.01 -13.82 -6.97
CA GLU A 181 -16.73 -14.85 -5.96
C GLU A 181 -16.19 -16.17 -6.55
N ASN A 182 -16.54 -16.45 -7.80
CA ASN A 182 -16.26 -17.72 -8.46
C ASN A 182 -15.39 -17.59 -9.71
N LEU A 183 -14.84 -16.41 -10.00
CA LEU A 183 -14.03 -16.18 -11.18
C LEU A 183 -12.84 -15.27 -10.85
N LEU A 184 -11.64 -15.84 -10.99
CA LEU A 184 -10.36 -15.17 -10.78
C LEU A 184 -9.56 -15.23 -12.08
N TYR A 185 -9.05 -14.08 -12.55
CA TYR A 185 -7.98 -14.00 -13.54
C TYR A 185 -6.68 -13.68 -12.84
N PHE A 186 -5.56 -14.10 -13.43
CA PHE A 186 -4.23 -13.75 -12.93
C PHE A 186 -3.18 -13.97 -14.03
N SER A 187 -2.00 -13.44 -13.82
CA SER A 187 -0.86 -13.65 -14.70
C SER A 187 -0.04 -14.83 -14.21
N THR A 188 0.42 -15.66 -15.14
CA THR A 188 1.32 -16.78 -14.88
C THR A 188 2.44 -16.83 -15.90
N VAL A 189 3.57 -17.42 -15.55
CA VAL A 189 4.64 -17.69 -16.50
C VAL A 189 4.49 -19.13 -17.01
N LEU A 190 4.31 -19.29 -18.32
CA LEU A 190 4.25 -20.58 -18.99
C LEU A 190 5.25 -20.58 -20.16
N ASP A 191 6.15 -21.55 -20.18
CA ASP A 191 7.20 -21.66 -21.22
C ASP A 191 8.02 -20.37 -21.40
N GLY A 192 8.31 -19.69 -20.28
CA GLY A 192 9.07 -18.43 -20.26
C GLY A 192 8.29 -17.20 -20.77
N GLN A 193 6.99 -17.32 -20.98
CA GLN A 193 6.12 -16.22 -21.41
C GLN A 193 5.07 -15.90 -20.36
N VAL A 194 4.80 -14.61 -20.15
CA VAL A 194 3.70 -14.17 -19.28
C VAL A 194 2.37 -14.31 -20.00
N LYS A 195 1.47 -15.09 -19.43
CA LYS A 195 0.12 -15.34 -19.96
C LYS A 195 -0.94 -14.93 -18.95
N LEU A 196 -2.07 -14.47 -19.45
CA LEU A 196 -3.29 -14.30 -18.65
C LEU A 196 -4.06 -15.60 -18.61
N VAL A 197 -4.33 -16.09 -17.42
CA VAL A 197 -5.14 -17.30 -17.18
C VAL A 197 -6.35 -16.97 -16.31
N ARG A 198 -7.32 -17.87 -16.29
CA ARG A 198 -8.50 -17.78 -15.41
C ARG A 198 -8.77 -19.09 -14.71
N SER A 199 -9.21 -19.01 -13.47
CA SER A 199 -9.74 -20.14 -12.70
C SER A 199 -11.16 -19.85 -12.26
N GLN A 200 -11.98 -20.90 -12.24
CA GLN A 200 -13.37 -20.85 -11.74
C GLN A 200 -13.49 -21.66 -10.46
N ARG A 201 -14.32 -21.19 -9.53
CA ARG A 201 -14.67 -21.91 -8.32
C ARG A 201 -15.93 -22.71 -8.54
N GLN A 202 -15.87 -24.04 -8.37
CA GLN A 202 -17.00 -24.95 -8.50
C GLN A 202 -17.15 -25.75 -7.21
N ALA A 203 -18.34 -25.81 -6.65
CA ALA A 203 -18.61 -26.47 -5.37
C ALA A 203 -17.65 -26.03 -4.24
N GLY A 204 -17.26 -24.75 -4.21
CA GLY A 204 -16.36 -24.19 -3.23
C GLY A 204 -14.86 -24.40 -3.50
N LEU A 205 -14.48 -25.11 -4.55
CA LEU A 205 -13.09 -25.43 -4.89
C LEU A 205 -12.67 -24.74 -6.18
N TRP A 206 -11.52 -24.07 -6.16
CA TRP A 206 -10.89 -23.52 -7.35
C TRP A 206 -10.46 -24.63 -8.30
N GLN A 207 -10.76 -24.46 -9.58
CA GLN A 207 -10.37 -25.39 -10.63
C GLN A 207 -8.98 -25.02 -11.17
N ALA A 208 -8.33 -25.98 -11.86
CA ALA A 208 -7.09 -25.70 -12.56
C ALA A 208 -7.26 -24.52 -13.54
N PRO A 209 -6.30 -23.60 -13.62
CA PRO A 209 -6.40 -22.45 -14.50
C PRO A 209 -6.34 -22.86 -15.97
N VAL A 210 -7.05 -22.10 -16.80
CA VAL A 210 -7.01 -22.22 -18.25
C VAL A 210 -6.64 -20.86 -18.86
N GLU A 211 -5.97 -20.83 -19.99
CA GLU A 211 -5.68 -19.58 -20.67
C GLU A 211 -6.96 -18.76 -20.93
N ALA A 212 -6.85 -17.45 -20.79
CA ALA A 212 -7.97 -16.54 -21.04
C ALA A 212 -8.35 -16.61 -22.53
N THR A 213 -9.53 -17.11 -22.82
CA THR A 213 -10.03 -17.27 -24.19
C THR A 213 -10.51 -15.93 -24.76
N GLY A 214 -10.33 -15.76 -26.08
CA GLY A 214 -10.86 -14.63 -26.84
C GLY A 214 -9.95 -13.41 -26.89
N LEU A 215 -8.83 -13.38 -26.18
CA LEU A 215 -7.79 -12.38 -26.40
C LEU A 215 -7.09 -12.67 -27.73
N PRO A 216 -6.71 -11.63 -28.50
CA PRO A 216 -6.02 -11.83 -29.78
C PRO A 216 -4.71 -12.58 -29.59
N GLU A 217 -4.48 -13.61 -30.38
CA GLU A 217 -3.18 -14.26 -30.46
C GLU A 217 -2.19 -13.29 -31.13
N ALA A 218 -1.29 -12.73 -30.33
CA ALA A 218 -0.16 -11.95 -30.85
C ALA A 218 1.12 -12.67 -30.42
N ALA A 219 1.82 -13.27 -31.36
CA ALA A 219 2.97 -14.15 -31.15
C ALA A 219 4.11 -13.54 -30.31
N ALA A 220 4.10 -12.24 -30.07
CA ALA A 220 5.10 -11.51 -29.28
C ALA A 220 4.47 -10.66 -28.15
N PHE A 221 3.16 -10.75 -27.90
CA PHE A 221 2.50 -9.93 -26.89
C PHE A 221 2.20 -10.75 -25.63
N GLN A 222 2.75 -10.31 -24.51
CA GLN A 222 2.55 -10.95 -23.21
C GLN A 222 1.46 -10.18 -22.46
N TYR A 223 0.37 -10.87 -22.10
CA TYR A 223 -0.76 -10.30 -21.37
C TYR A 223 -0.51 -10.42 -19.85
N GLY A 224 0.32 -9.55 -19.29
CA GLY A 224 0.64 -9.57 -17.87
C GLY A 224 0.17 -8.33 -17.12
N ASN A 225 0.10 -8.41 -15.78
CA ASN A 225 -0.20 -7.28 -14.89
C ASN A 225 -1.37 -6.43 -15.40
N GLY A 226 -2.54 -7.03 -15.54
CA GLY A 226 -3.70 -6.35 -16.14
C GLY A 226 -4.85 -6.13 -15.19
N VAL A 227 -5.83 -5.35 -15.66
CA VAL A 227 -7.10 -5.10 -14.99
C VAL A 227 -8.20 -4.88 -16.02
N PHE A 228 -9.39 -5.39 -15.74
CA PHE A 228 -10.58 -5.08 -16.54
C PHE A 228 -11.22 -3.77 -16.07
N SER A 229 -11.74 -2.98 -17.02
CA SER A 229 -12.61 -1.86 -16.65
C SER A 229 -13.87 -2.38 -15.92
N PRO A 230 -14.49 -1.57 -15.05
CA PRO A 230 -15.68 -2.00 -14.30
C PRO A 230 -16.83 -2.49 -15.16
N ASP A 231 -16.96 -2.00 -16.39
CA ASP A 231 -17.95 -2.45 -17.40
C ASP A 231 -17.53 -3.73 -18.14
N GLY A 232 -16.28 -4.21 -17.95
CA GLY A 232 -15.75 -5.42 -18.60
C GLY A 232 -15.41 -5.25 -20.09
N ASN A 233 -15.51 -4.03 -20.65
CA ASN A 233 -15.32 -3.79 -22.08
C ASN A 233 -13.91 -3.37 -22.47
N ARG A 234 -13.03 -3.15 -21.48
CA ARG A 234 -11.61 -2.83 -21.68
C ARG A 234 -10.75 -3.69 -20.78
N PHE A 235 -9.59 -4.07 -21.30
CA PHE A 235 -8.55 -4.73 -20.52
C PHE A 235 -7.26 -3.91 -20.66
N TYR A 236 -6.83 -3.31 -19.55
CA TYR A 236 -5.57 -2.59 -19.46
C TYR A 236 -4.50 -3.55 -18.98
N CYS A 237 -3.33 -3.55 -19.63
CA CYS A 237 -2.26 -4.46 -19.27
C CYS A 237 -0.88 -3.83 -19.48
N THR A 238 0.11 -4.42 -18.82
CA THR A 238 1.53 -4.07 -18.94
C THR A 238 2.20 -5.00 -19.92
N GLN A 239 3.01 -4.46 -20.82
CA GLN A 239 3.99 -5.22 -21.62
C GLN A 239 5.37 -4.68 -21.34
N CYS A 240 6.29 -5.57 -20.96
CA CYS A 240 7.69 -5.24 -20.74
C CYS A 240 8.55 -5.83 -21.86
N THR A 241 9.59 -5.09 -22.26
CA THR A 241 10.64 -5.61 -23.13
C THR A 241 11.76 -6.16 -22.27
N GLU A 242 12.43 -7.21 -22.75
CA GLU A 242 13.63 -7.73 -22.11
C GLU A 242 14.64 -6.60 -21.85
N PRO A 243 15.32 -6.60 -20.69
CA PRO A 243 16.34 -5.61 -20.39
C PRO A 243 17.44 -5.67 -21.45
N ASN A 244 17.72 -4.55 -22.10
CA ASN A 244 18.76 -4.48 -23.12
C ASN A 244 20.14 -4.58 -22.44
N ILE A 245 20.77 -5.75 -22.53
CA ILE A 245 22.07 -6.09 -21.89
C ILE A 245 23.25 -5.25 -22.42
N SER A 246 23.05 -4.46 -23.48
CA SER A 246 24.09 -3.70 -24.18
C SER A 246 24.46 -2.35 -23.56
N GLY A 247 23.91 -1.95 -22.41
CA GLY A 247 24.23 -0.71 -21.70
C GLY A 247 25.33 -0.91 -20.65
N ARG A 248 26.49 -0.27 -20.85
CA ARG A 248 27.59 -0.22 -19.87
C ARG A 248 27.13 0.33 -18.53
N GLY A 249 27.23 -0.49 -17.48
CA GLY A 249 27.43 -0.03 -16.10
C GLY A 249 26.16 0.37 -15.36
N GLY A 250 25.71 -0.49 -14.45
CA GLY A 250 24.75 -0.12 -13.42
C GLY A 250 23.96 -1.34 -12.93
N ILE A 251 24.03 -1.58 -11.66
CA ILE A 251 23.18 -2.50 -10.90
C ILE A 251 21.72 -2.06 -11.11
N GLY A 252 20.90 -2.90 -11.77
CA GLY A 252 19.46 -2.69 -11.93
C GLY A 252 19.04 -2.29 -13.34
N LEU A 253 19.23 -3.19 -14.32
CA LEU A 253 18.56 -3.06 -15.62
C LEU A 253 17.05 -3.32 -15.38
N ARG A 254 16.26 -2.24 -15.23
CA ARG A 254 14.81 -2.34 -15.25
C ARG A 254 14.36 -2.63 -16.67
N ALA A 255 13.44 -3.59 -16.83
CA ALA A 255 12.75 -3.78 -18.10
C ALA A 255 12.00 -2.49 -18.45
N SER A 256 11.99 -2.08 -19.72
CA SER A 256 11.14 -0.99 -20.17
C SER A 256 9.72 -1.51 -20.36
N CYS A 257 8.81 -1.06 -19.53
CA CYS A 257 7.40 -1.47 -19.56
C CYS A 257 6.50 -0.35 -20.08
N ASN A 258 5.43 -0.73 -20.76
CA ASN A 258 4.42 0.19 -21.29
C ASN A 258 3.01 -0.36 -21.05
N LEU A 259 2.04 0.54 -20.92
CA LEU A 259 0.63 0.21 -20.80
C LEU A 259 -0.06 0.12 -22.15
N PHE A 260 -0.86 -0.91 -22.29
CA PHE A 260 -1.72 -1.17 -23.44
C PHE A 260 -3.16 -1.34 -22.99
N VAL A 261 -4.08 -1.16 -23.93
CA VAL A 261 -5.50 -1.42 -23.73
C VAL A 261 -6.04 -2.25 -24.89
N LEU A 262 -6.83 -3.25 -24.56
CA LEU A 262 -7.69 -3.97 -25.49
C LEU A 262 -9.12 -3.50 -25.29
N ARG A 263 -9.88 -3.38 -26.37
CA ARG A 263 -11.32 -3.05 -26.36
C ARG A 263 -12.13 -4.23 -26.82
N ARG A 264 -13.25 -4.44 -26.20
CA ARG A 264 -14.24 -5.43 -26.62
C ARG A 264 -15.27 -4.75 -27.50
N ASP A 265 -15.56 -5.34 -28.65
CA ASP A 265 -16.61 -4.84 -29.53
C ASP A 265 -18.02 -5.17 -29.01
N PRO A 266 -19.10 -4.61 -29.58
CA PRO A 266 -20.47 -4.92 -29.18
C PRO A 266 -20.86 -6.41 -29.31
N ASN A 267 -20.14 -7.19 -30.14
CA ASN A 267 -20.35 -8.63 -30.30
C ASN A 267 -19.56 -9.45 -29.26
N GLY A 268 -18.80 -8.78 -28.40
CA GLY A 268 -18.01 -9.42 -27.36
C GLY A 268 -16.61 -9.87 -27.78
N VAL A 269 -16.13 -9.47 -28.96
CA VAL A 269 -14.83 -9.84 -29.50
C VAL A 269 -13.78 -8.82 -29.10
N TRP A 270 -12.64 -9.28 -28.57
CA TRP A 270 -11.52 -8.42 -28.21
C TRP A 270 -10.74 -7.96 -29.44
N GLY A 271 -10.54 -6.67 -29.56
CA GLY A 271 -9.65 -6.06 -30.54
C GLY A 271 -8.17 -6.19 -30.19
N PRO A 272 -7.27 -5.79 -31.08
CA PRO A 272 -5.83 -5.86 -30.84
C PRO A 272 -5.41 -4.91 -29.70
N PRO A 273 -4.26 -5.20 -29.02
CA PRO A 273 -3.72 -4.32 -28.01
C PRO A 273 -3.28 -2.98 -28.62
N VAL A 274 -3.74 -1.89 -28.04
CA VAL A 274 -3.42 -0.51 -28.44
C VAL A 274 -2.56 0.12 -27.36
N ARG A 275 -1.39 0.60 -27.71
CA ARG A 275 -0.49 1.30 -26.79
C ARG A 275 -1.12 2.62 -26.37
N LEU A 276 -1.16 2.91 -25.06
CA LEU A 276 -1.62 4.21 -24.57
C LEU A 276 -0.71 5.35 -25.02
N ARG A 277 -1.22 6.59 -24.96
CA ARG A 277 -0.53 7.79 -25.43
C ARG A 277 0.85 7.96 -24.81
N SER A 278 1.75 8.67 -25.53
CA SER A 278 3.15 8.86 -25.13
C SER A 278 3.31 9.68 -23.83
N TYR A 279 2.33 10.50 -23.45
CA TYR A 279 2.36 11.20 -22.17
C TYR A 279 2.02 10.29 -20.98
N ILE A 280 1.38 9.12 -21.22
CA ILE A 280 1.24 8.03 -20.26
C ILE A 280 2.48 7.13 -20.34
N ASN A 281 2.77 6.61 -21.53
CA ASN A 281 3.94 5.76 -21.81
C ASN A 281 5.15 6.61 -22.20
N MET A 282 5.70 7.34 -21.21
CA MET A 282 6.80 8.26 -21.46
C MET A 282 8.04 7.52 -22.01
N PRO A 283 8.64 7.98 -23.11
CA PRO A 283 9.82 7.33 -23.68
C PRO A 283 10.96 7.20 -22.68
N ASN A 284 11.69 6.08 -22.72
CA ASN A 284 12.81 5.75 -21.82
C ASN A 284 12.45 5.58 -20.34
N HIS A 285 11.16 5.52 -20.03
CA HIS A 285 10.65 5.27 -18.69
C HIS A 285 9.83 3.99 -18.65
N THR A 286 9.75 3.42 -17.47
CA THR A 286 8.88 2.27 -17.18
C THR A 286 7.51 2.77 -16.71
N VAL A 287 6.46 2.17 -17.27
CA VAL A 287 5.07 2.42 -16.87
C VAL A 287 4.38 1.06 -16.74
N MET A 288 3.90 0.74 -15.54
CA MET A 288 3.42 -0.60 -15.23
C MET A 288 2.33 -0.61 -14.13
N HIS A 289 1.78 -1.78 -13.85
CA HIS A 289 0.79 -2.03 -12.81
C HIS A 289 -0.45 -1.14 -12.94
N PRO A 290 -1.19 -1.21 -14.06
CA PRO A 290 -2.40 -0.44 -14.24
C PRO A 290 -3.50 -0.93 -13.30
N TYR A 291 -4.24 0.00 -12.73
CA TYR A 291 -5.50 -0.24 -12.05
C TYR A 291 -6.54 0.77 -12.53
N VAL A 292 -7.74 0.31 -12.84
CA VAL A 292 -8.80 1.17 -13.34
C VAL A 292 -10.07 1.04 -12.52
N THR A 293 -10.70 2.17 -12.23
CA THR A 293 -11.99 2.26 -11.53
C THR A 293 -12.81 3.40 -12.10
N GLN A 294 -14.02 3.60 -11.57
CA GLN A 294 -14.92 4.68 -11.97
C GLN A 294 -15.34 5.51 -10.77
N GLU A 295 -15.37 6.82 -10.93
CA GLU A 295 -15.81 7.77 -9.92
C GLU A 295 -16.34 9.06 -10.57
N GLY A 296 -17.46 9.56 -10.09
CA GLY A 296 -18.00 10.87 -10.51
C GLY A 296 -18.18 11.02 -12.02
N GLY A 297 -18.59 9.97 -12.74
CA GLY A 297 -18.77 9.98 -14.20
C GLY A 297 -17.45 9.92 -14.98
N LYS A 298 -16.35 9.59 -14.34
CA LYS A 298 -15.02 9.44 -14.93
C LYS A 298 -14.46 8.06 -14.72
N GLU A 299 -13.62 7.63 -15.64
CA GLU A 299 -12.72 6.48 -15.46
C GLU A 299 -11.37 7.00 -14.98
N LEU A 300 -10.88 6.43 -13.88
CA LEU A 300 -9.59 6.74 -13.27
C LEU A 300 -8.63 5.60 -13.57
N LEU A 301 -7.47 5.91 -14.14
CA LEU A 301 -6.40 4.95 -14.38
C LEU A 301 -5.21 5.29 -13.48
N PHE A 302 -4.95 4.43 -12.49
CA PHE A 302 -3.76 4.46 -11.64
C PHE A 302 -2.68 3.58 -12.25
N PHE A 303 -1.43 3.95 -12.07
CA PHE A 303 -0.28 3.16 -12.52
C PHE A 303 1.01 3.59 -11.82
N ALA A 304 2.04 2.74 -11.86
CA ALA A 304 3.38 3.04 -11.36
C ALA A 304 4.31 3.47 -12.51
N SER A 305 5.17 4.47 -12.28
CA SER A 305 6.13 4.94 -13.27
C SER A 305 7.37 5.59 -12.62
N ASP A 306 8.54 5.37 -13.22
CA ASP A 306 9.83 6.00 -12.87
C ASP A 306 10.11 7.27 -13.69
N ARG A 307 9.06 7.95 -14.19
CA ARG A 307 9.18 9.16 -14.98
C ARG A 307 9.83 10.31 -14.22
N GLU A 308 10.48 11.20 -14.93
CA GLU A 308 11.07 12.40 -14.35
C GLU A 308 10.03 13.25 -13.60
N GLY A 309 10.49 13.88 -12.52
CA GLY A 309 9.63 14.70 -11.64
C GLY A 309 8.89 13.90 -10.57
N GLY A 310 9.19 12.62 -10.41
CA GLY A 310 8.76 11.79 -9.28
C GLY A 310 9.58 12.04 -8.01
N PHE A 311 9.28 11.26 -6.97
CA PHE A 311 9.94 11.35 -5.66
C PHE A 311 11.06 10.31 -5.50
N GLY A 312 11.03 9.22 -6.28
CA GLY A 312 12.01 8.16 -6.10
C GLY A 312 12.16 7.20 -7.26
N GLY A 313 11.91 5.94 -6.98
CA GLY A 313 11.94 4.86 -7.97
C GLY A 313 10.70 4.86 -8.85
N LEU A 314 9.82 3.90 -8.62
CA LEU A 314 8.48 3.88 -9.21
C LEU A 314 7.52 4.64 -8.31
N ASP A 315 6.88 5.66 -8.81
CA ASP A 315 5.85 6.44 -8.13
C ASP A 315 4.46 6.10 -8.68
N ILE A 316 3.42 6.23 -7.86
CA ILE A 316 2.03 6.07 -8.30
C ILE A 316 1.51 7.39 -8.89
N TYR A 317 0.94 7.27 -10.08
CA TYR A 317 0.26 8.34 -10.83
C TYR A 317 -1.19 7.98 -11.08
N VAL A 318 -2.02 8.99 -11.32
CA VAL A 318 -3.40 8.85 -11.77
C VAL A 318 -3.67 9.76 -12.96
N CYS A 319 -4.46 9.27 -13.90
CA CYS A 319 -5.07 10.08 -14.96
C CYS A 319 -6.55 9.71 -15.10
N GLU A 320 -7.34 10.61 -15.66
CA GLU A 320 -8.79 10.46 -15.75
C GLU A 320 -9.31 10.77 -17.14
N ARG A 321 -10.45 10.17 -17.50
CA ARG A 321 -11.21 10.49 -18.69
C ARG A 321 -12.72 10.42 -18.41
N PRO A 322 -13.56 11.19 -19.13
CA PRO A 322 -15.02 11.06 -19.03
C PRO A 322 -15.49 9.66 -19.48
N LEU A 323 -16.52 9.10 -18.83
CA LEU A 323 -17.07 7.78 -19.19
C LEU A 323 -17.82 7.79 -20.52
N ASP A 324 -18.44 8.92 -20.87
CA ASP A 324 -19.19 9.14 -22.11
C ASP A 324 -18.27 9.39 -23.34
N SER A 325 -16.95 9.50 -23.11
CA SER A 325 -15.97 9.61 -24.19
C SER A 325 -15.65 8.26 -24.79
N GLU A 326 -15.75 8.13 -26.11
CA GLU A 326 -15.28 6.96 -26.84
C GLU A 326 -13.74 6.89 -26.92
N ASP A 327 -13.09 8.04 -26.78
CA ASP A 327 -11.64 8.15 -26.83
C ASP A 327 -10.98 7.60 -25.57
N LEU A 328 -9.76 7.08 -25.74
CA LEU A 328 -8.86 6.69 -24.64
C LEU A 328 -7.90 7.84 -24.25
N ASP A 329 -8.29 9.06 -24.57
CA ASP A 329 -7.51 10.25 -24.25
C ASP A 329 -7.76 10.63 -22.78
N PHE A 330 -6.94 10.05 -21.93
CA PHE A 330 -6.87 10.42 -20.53
C PHE A 330 -6.24 11.81 -20.36
N SER A 331 -6.51 12.45 -19.23
CA SER A 331 -5.76 13.63 -18.79
C SER A 331 -4.26 13.33 -18.65
N PHE A 332 -3.42 14.37 -18.58
CA PHE A 332 -2.02 14.19 -18.20
C PHE A 332 -1.92 13.54 -16.82
N PRO A 333 -1.02 12.55 -16.64
CA PRO A 333 -0.83 11.88 -15.36
C PRO A 333 -0.43 12.84 -14.24
N GLN A 334 -1.11 12.72 -13.11
CA GLN A 334 -0.82 13.44 -11.89
C GLN A 334 -0.13 12.50 -10.89
N ASN A 335 1.01 12.92 -10.36
CA ASN A 335 1.68 12.22 -9.27
C ASN A 335 0.83 12.35 -8.00
N LEU A 336 0.65 11.26 -7.24
CA LEU A 336 -0.15 11.30 -6.01
C LEU A 336 0.48 12.09 -4.87
N GLY A 337 1.71 12.58 -5.07
CA GLY A 337 2.41 13.43 -4.13
C GLY A 337 3.18 12.67 -3.05
N ASN A 338 3.92 13.42 -2.23
CA ASN A 338 4.82 12.89 -1.20
C ASN A 338 4.10 12.26 0.01
N SER A 339 2.78 12.39 0.09
CA SER A 339 2.00 11.65 1.09
C SER A 339 1.93 10.16 0.75
N ILE A 340 2.01 9.80 -0.54
CA ILE A 340 1.95 8.41 -1.04
C ILE A 340 3.33 7.98 -1.50
N ASN A 341 3.96 8.76 -2.39
CA ASN A 341 5.20 8.44 -3.08
C ASN A 341 6.42 8.82 -2.25
N THR A 342 7.45 7.97 -2.30
CA THR A 342 8.67 8.09 -1.49
C THR A 342 9.94 8.03 -2.37
N ALA A 343 11.11 7.96 -1.73
CA ALA A 343 12.36 7.71 -2.44
C ALA A 343 12.53 6.23 -2.91
N GLY A 344 11.63 5.35 -2.51
CA GLY A 344 11.58 3.95 -2.90
C GLY A 344 10.75 3.69 -4.15
N ASP A 345 10.20 2.51 -4.23
CA ASP A 345 9.23 2.09 -5.24
C ASP A 345 7.85 1.99 -4.61
N GLU A 346 6.85 2.64 -5.20
CA GLU A 346 5.43 2.47 -4.93
C GLU A 346 4.78 1.79 -6.13
N VAL A 347 4.16 0.63 -5.90
CA VAL A 347 3.70 -0.26 -6.97
C VAL A 347 2.33 -0.87 -6.68
N SER A 348 1.74 -1.49 -7.69
CA SER A 348 0.51 -2.30 -7.57
C SER A 348 -0.65 -1.55 -6.91
N PRO A 349 -1.01 -0.34 -7.40
CA PRO A 349 -2.13 0.41 -6.84
C PRO A 349 -3.45 -0.33 -7.05
N PHE A 350 -4.30 -0.30 -6.01
CA PHE A 350 -5.69 -0.72 -6.03
C PHE A 350 -6.51 0.34 -5.30
N PHE A 351 -7.45 0.98 -5.96
CA PHE A 351 -8.28 2.03 -5.39
C PHE A 351 -9.73 1.58 -5.24
N ASP A 352 -10.18 1.41 -4.01
CA ASP A 352 -11.58 1.23 -3.67
C ASP A 352 -12.26 2.61 -3.69
N SER A 353 -13.02 2.89 -4.77
CA SER A 353 -13.73 4.17 -4.94
C SER A 353 -14.89 4.31 -3.96
N ASP A 354 -15.48 3.22 -3.49
CA ASP A 354 -16.56 3.25 -2.51
C ASP A 354 -16.01 3.61 -1.11
N ALA A 355 -14.91 3.00 -0.69
CA ALA A 355 -14.25 3.29 0.57
C ALA A 355 -13.27 4.46 0.51
N GLN A 356 -13.07 5.08 -0.66
CA GLN A 356 -12.07 6.13 -0.89
C GLN A 356 -10.68 5.74 -0.41
N THR A 357 -10.33 4.45 -0.52
CA THR A 357 -9.10 3.88 0.02
C THR A 357 -8.19 3.39 -1.09
N LEU A 358 -6.96 3.90 -1.11
CA LEU A 358 -5.88 3.42 -1.96
C LEU A 358 -5.07 2.37 -1.19
N TRP A 359 -4.94 1.21 -1.80
CA TRP A 359 -4.02 0.15 -1.39
C TRP A 359 -2.87 0.12 -2.39
N PHE A 360 -1.67 -0.03 -1.91
CA PHE A 360 -0.48 -0.08 -2.76
C PHE A 360 0.66 -0.76 -2.01
N SER A 361 1.70 -1.16 -2.71
CA SER A 361 2.88 -1.73 -2.05
C SER A 361 4.06 -0.79 -2.18
N SER A 362 4.87 -0.68 -1.13
CA SER A 362 6.05 0.19 -1.08
C SER A 362 7.23 -0.50 -0.40
N ASN A 363 8.44 -0.15 -0.83
CA ASN A 363 9.69 -0.45 -0.15
C ASN A 363 10.40 0.82 0.38
N GLY A 364 9.79 1.99 0.21
CA GLY A 364 10.34 3.27 0.67
C GLY A 364 9.77 3.77 1.99
N LEU A 365 8.64 3.20 2.42
CA LEU A 365 8.04 3.39 3.75
C LEU A 365 8.64 2.38 4.75
N PRO A 366 8.39 2.53 6.08
CA PRO A 366 8.77 1.50 7.05
C PRO A 366 8.07 0.17 6.78
N THR A 367 8.81 -0.84 6.27
CA THR A 367 8.30 -2.16 5.91
C THR A 367 8.76 -3.23 6.89
N ILE A 368 7.91 -4.26 7.09
CA ILE A 368 8.27 -5.46 7.86
C ILE A 368 8.99 -6.50 6.99
N GLY A 369 8.79 -6.42 5.66
CA GLY A 369 9.42 -7.26 4.65
C GLY A 369 10.22 -6.48 3.62
N GLY A 370 10.16 -6.91 2.38
CA GLY A 370 10.68 -6.19 1.22
C GLY A 370 9.67 -5.14 0.75
N LEU A 371 8.78 -5.50 -0.16
CA LEU A 371 7.57 -4.73 -0.47
C LEU A 371 6.49 -5.10 0.53
N ASP A 372 5.88 -4.10 1.16
CA ASP A 372 4.72 -4.28 2.03
C ASP A 372 3.50 -3.58 1.45
N VAL A 373 2.31 -4.12 1.71
CA VAL A 373 1.03 -3.49 1.42
C VAL A 373 0.72 -2.39 2.43
N PHE A 374 0.36 -1.22 1.91
CA PHE A 374 -0.08 -0.06 2.67
C PHE A 374 -1.49 0.34 2.24
N LYS A 375 -2.21 1.02 3.11
CA LYS A 375 -3.47 1.69 2.78
C LYS A 375 -3.40 3.18 3.11
N SER A 376 -4.04 4.00 2.30
CA SER A 376 -4.24 5.42 2.54
C SER A 376 -5.65 5.82 2.14
N VAL A 377 -6.32 6.62 2.96
CA VAL A 377 -7.69 7.07 2.71
C VAL A 377 -7.66 8.46 2.08
N ARG A 378 -8.50 8.69 1.07
CA ARG A 378 -8.66 10.00 0.46
C ARG A 378 -9.78 10.77 1.18
N LEU A 379 -9.39 11.77 1.95
CA LEU A 379 -10.31 12.66 2.67
C LEU A 379 -10.26 14.05 2.04
N ALA A 380 -11.42 14.57 1.63
CA ALA A 380 -11.51 15.89 0.99
C ALA A 380 -10.51 16.10 -0.17
N GLY A 381 -10.28 15.09 -0.97
CA GLY A 381 -9.34 15.10 -2.09
C GLY A 381 -7.86 14.98 -1.72
N LYS A 382 -7.51 14.77 -0.45
CA LYS A 382 -6.14 14.58 0.02
C LYS A 382 -5.94 13.19 0.61
N TRP A 383 -4.76 12.63 0.41
CA TRP A 383 -4.38 11.34 0.96
C TRP A 383 -3.91 11.48 2.41
N THR A 384 -4.35 10.58 3.28
CA THR A 384 -3.79 10.41 4.63
C THR A 384 -2.41 9.79 4.55
N SER A 385 -1.62 9.88 5.64
CA SER A 385 -0.38 9.10 5.73
C SER A 385 -0.68 7.61 5.56
N PRO A 386 0.11 6.89 4.73
CA PRO A 386 -0.08 5.47 4.53
C PRO A 386 0.14 4.67 5.82
N GLU A 387 -0.73 3.71 6.06
CA GLU A 387 -0.66 2.78 7.18
C GLU A 387 -0.21 1.40 6.66
N ASN A 388 0.86 0.85 7.23
CA ASN A 388 1.28 -0.53 6.96
C ASN A 388 0.22 -1.48 7.49
N VAL A 389 -0.30 -2.38 6.65
CA VAL A 389 -1.41 -3.26 7.06
C VAL A 389 -0.96 -4.38 8.00
N GLY A 390 0.34 -4.62 8.11
CA GLY A 390 0.94 -5.53 9.07
C GLY A 390 0.67 -7.01 8.82
N PHE A 391 1.06 -7.81 9.82
CA PHE A 391 0.76 -9.25 9.80
C PHE A 391 -0.75 -9.49 9.91
N PRO A 392 -1.29 -10.54 9.25
CA PRO A 392 -0.59 -11.52 8.42
C PRO A 392 -0.58 -11.17 6.93
N VAL A 393 -1.17 -10.03 6.52
CA VAL A 393 -1.20 -9.62 5.10
C VAL A 393 0.23 -9.39 4.62
N ASN A 394 0.98 -8.56 5.32
CA ASN A 394 2.41 -8.42 5.09
C ASN A 394 3.19 -9.53 5.79
N SER A 395 4.37 -9.83 5.29
CA SER A 395 5.28 -10.87 5.76
C SER A 395 6.73 -10.38 5.67
N PRO A 396 7.73 -11.16 6.11
CA PRO A 396 9.12 -10.82 5.86
C PRO A 396 9.50 -10.77 4.37
N ALA A 397 8.68 -11.33 3.49
CA ALA A 397 8.88 -11.40 2.04
C ALA A 397 8.43 -10.11 1.31
N ASP A 398 8.28 -10.18 -0.03
CA ASP A 398 7.60 -9.15 -0.82
C ASP A 398 6.11 -9.48 -0.88
N ASP A 399 5.27 -8.52 -0.54
CA ASP A 399 3.81 -8.62 -0.57
C ASP A 399 3.23 -7.49 -1.42
N PHE A 400 2.54 -7.84 -2.52
CA PHE A 400 2.09 -6.86 -3.50
C PHE A 400 0.88 -7.37 -4.31
N PHE A 401 0.35 -6.57 -5.24
CA PHE A 401 -0.90 -6.84 -5.95
C PHE A 401 -2.06 -7.22 -5.02
N PHE A 402 -2.14 -6.55 -3.86
CA PHE A 402 -3.28 -6.72 -2.98
C PHE A 402 -4.55 -6.20 -3.66
N THR A 403 -5.62 -6.99 -3.62
CA THR A 403 -6.91 -6.62 -4.18
C THR A 403 -8.04 -7.23 -3.35
N LEU A 404 -9.17 -6.53 -3.28
CA LEU A 404 -10.37 -6.99 -2.60
C LEU A 404 -11.38 -7.57 -3.58
N LYS A 405 -12.19 -8.53 -3.12
CA LYS A 405 -13.40 -8.96 -3.79
C LYS A 405 -14.46 -7.85 -3.71
N LYS A 406 -15.38 -7.81 -4.67
CA LYS A 406 -16.42 -6.75 -4.74
C LYS A 406 -17.32 -6.66 -3.51
N ASN A 407 -17.55 -7.76 -2.81
CA ASN A 407 -18.37 -7.81 -1.59
C ASN A 407 -17.57 -7.46 -0.31
N GLY A 408 -16.25 -7.25 -0.42
CA GLY A 408 -15.39 -6.92 0.72
C GLY A 408 -15.11 -8.07 1.69
N ASP A 409 -15.58 -9.30 1.42
CA ASP A 409 -15.40 -10.46 2.29
C ASP A 409 -14.05 -11.18 2.09
N GLY A 410 -13.07 -10.48 1.56
CA GLY A 410 -11.73 -10.96 1.33
C GLY A 410 -11.14 -10.44 0.04
N GLY A 411 -10.07 -11.08 -0.39
CA GLY A 411 -9.33 -10.68 -1.57
C GLY A 411 -8.18 -11.61 -1.87
N PHE A 412 -7.22 -11.08 -2.61
CA PHE A 412 -6.03 -11.82 -3.00
C PHE A 412 -4.81 -10.91 -2.91
N LEU A 413 -3.64 -11.51 -2.81
CA LEU A 413 -2.36 -10.84 -2.94
C LEU A 413 -1.36 -11.76 -3.61
N THR A 414 -0.32 -11.17 -4.16
CA THR A 414 0.87 -11.88 -4.61
C THR A 414 1.95 -11.79 -3.52
N SER A 415 2.61 -12.90 -3.26
CA SER A 415 3.71 -12.93 -2.29
C SER A 415 4.72 -14.01 -2.63
N ASN A 416 5.99 -13.76 -2.29
CA ASN A 416 7.04 -14.77 -2.36
C ASN A 416 7.40 -15.34 -0.97
N ARG A 417 6.46 -15.25 -0.02
CA ARG A 417 6.61 -15.83 1.33
C ARG A 417 6.76 -17.35 1.28
N THR A 418 7.43 -17.90 2.26
CA THR A 418 7.59 -19.34 2.37
C THR A 418 6.30 -19.99 2.83
N ALA A 419 5.46 -20.42 1.88
CA ALA A 419 4.26 -21.21 2.11
C ALA A 419 4.04 -22.12 0.89
N GLY A 420 3.36 -23.25 1.11
CA GLY A 420 3.20 -24.25 0.05
C GLY A 420 4.41 -25.18 -0.15
N PRO A 421 4.43 -25.99 -1.21
CA PRO A 421 5.52 -26.88 -1.51
C PRO A 421 6.78 -26.09 -1.89
N LYS A 422 7.93 -26.61 -1.50
CA LYS A 422 9.21 -25.99 -1.86
C LYS A 422 9.41 -26.07 -3.37
N LYS A 423 9.38 -24.92 -4.05
CA LYS A 423 9.69 -24.83 -5.47
C LYS A 423 11.19 -25.10 -5.71
N THR A 424 11.50 -25.80 -6.79
CA THR A 424 12.87 -26.13 -7.15
C THR A 424 13.54 -24.93 -7.80
N GLY A 425 14.39 -24.24 -7.06
CA GLY A 425 15.32 -23.27 -7.62
C GLY A 425 15.08 -21.81 -7.30
N THR A 426 13.87 -21.38 -7.08
CA THR A 426 13.52 -19.98 -6.73
C THR A 426 12.37 -19.95 -5.73
N ARG A 427 12.27 -18.88 -4.94
CA ARG A 427 11.04 -18.51 -4.23
C ARG A 427 10.28 -17.57 -5.15
N ASP A 428 9.50 -18.15 -6.07
CA ASP A 428 8.76 -17.39 -7.04
C ASP A 428 7.51 -16.78 -6.41
N GLU A 429 6.95 -15.77 -7.07
CA GLU A 429 5.70 -15.16 -6.67
C GLU A 429 4.55 -16.18 -6.79
N ASP A 430 3.71 -16.21 -5.76
CA ASP A 430 2.50 -17.03 -5.67
C ASP A 430 1.29 -16.19 -5.28
N ILE A 431 0.11 -16.68 -5.63
CA ILE A 431 -1.16 -16.07 -5.24
C ILE A 431 -1.61 -16.65 -3.90
N PHE A 432 -2.02 -15.76 -3.02
CA PHE A 432 -2.61 -16.07 -1.72
C PHE A 432 -4.02 -15.49 -1.64
N GLU A 433 -4.94 -16.21 -1.03
CA GLU A 433 -6.26 -15.69 -0.68
C GLU A 433 -6.20 -15.05 0.70
N PHE A 434 -6.66 -13.81 0.77
CA PHE A 434 -6.91 -13.08 2.01
C PHE A 434 -8.34 -13.35 2.46
N VAL A 435 -8.52 -13.96 3.62
CA VAL A 435 -9.83 -14.30 4.19
C VAL A 435 -9.97 -13.59 5.53
N PRO A 436 -10.77 -12.52 5.65
CA PRO A 436 -11.00 -11.84 6.92
C PRO A 436 -11.50 -12.82 7.97
N LYS A 437 -10.97 -12.76 9.19
CA LYS A 437 -11.47 -13.57 10.33
C LYS A 437 -12.87 -13.14 10.71
N ASN A 438 -13.09 -11.82 10.67
CA ASN A 438 -14.37 -11.18 10.90
C ASN A 438 -14.65 -10.36 9.62
N PRO A 439 -15.34 -10.95 8.62
CA PRO A 439 -15.61 -10.23 7.40
C PRO A 439 -16.42 -8.96 7.72
N PRO A 440 -16.11 -7.85 7.09
CA PRO A 440 -16.89 -6.65 7.27
C PRO A 440 -18.32 -6.90 6.80
N VAL A 441 -19.24 -6.40 7.57
CA VAL A 441 -20.66 -6.43 7.24
C VAL A 441 -21.08 -5.08 6.71
N THR A 442 -22.03 -5.08 5.78
CA THR A 442 -22.55 -3.84 5.24
C THR A 442 -23.59 -3.24 6.18
N LEU A 443 -23.26 -2.09 6.76
CA LEU A 443 -24.19 -1.25 7.49
C LEU A 443 -24.86 -0.31 6.49
N THR A 444 -26.15 -0.50 6.24
CA THR A 444 -26.95 0.35 5.35
C THR A 444 -27.79 1.33 6.16
N GLY A 445 -28.18 2.43 5.56
CA GLY A 445 -29.08 3.36 6.25
C GLY A 445 -29.75 4.38 5.36
N ARG A 446 -30.67 5.08 5.99
CA ARG A 446 -31.48 6.14 5.36
C ARG A 446 -31.53 7.37 6.25
N VAL A 447 -31.48 8.52 5.61
CA VAL A 447 -31.67 9.82 6.29
C VAL A 447 -33.05 10.38 5.91
N LEU A 448 -33.88 10.61 6.91
CA LEU A 448 -35.27 11.02 6.72
C LEU A 448 -35.50 12.40 7.32
N ASP A 449 -36.40 13.18 6.71
CA ASP A 449 -37.05 14.31 7.34
C ASP A 449 -38.08 13.78 8.34
N ARG A 450 -37.91 14.10 9.61
CA ARG A 450 -38.75 13.56 10.70
C ARG A 450 -40.22 13.98 10.57
N SER A 451 -40.51 15.15 9.98
CA SER A 451 -41.86 15.65 9.86
C SER A 451 -42.64 15.00 8.72
N SER A 452 -41.98 14.73 7.59
CA SER A 452 -42.59 14.21 6.39
C SER A 452 -42.32 12.74 6.15
N ASN A 453 -41.36 12.15 6.89
CA ASN A 453 -40.87 10.79 6.72
C ASN A 453 -40.34 10.49 5.30
N ARG A 454 -39.87 11.53 4.58
CA ARG A 454 -39.29 11.41 3.24
C ARG A 454 -37.76 11.38 3.31
N LEU A 455 -37.14 10.72 2.35
CA LEU A 455 -35.67 10.70 2.19
C LEU A 455 -35.15 12.15 2.05
N LEU A 456 -34.05 12.41 2.73
CA LEU A 456 -33.31 13.67 2.67
C LEU A 456 -32.09 13.48 1.79
N ASN A 457 -32.13 14.04 0.58
CA ASN A 457 -31.02 14.03 -0.36
C ASN A 457 -29.92 15.02 0.07
N PHE A 458 -28.71 14.80 -0.40
CA PHE A 458 -27.55 15.67 -0.14
C PHE A 458 -27.28 15.90 1.35
N CYS A 459 -27.24 14.81 2.12
CA CYS A 459 -26.77 14.78 3.50
C CYS A 459 -25.29 14.38 3.57
N MET A 460 -24.61 14.79 4.63
CA MET A 460 -23.33 14.22 5.01
C MET A 460 -23.57 13.20 6.10
N VAL A 461 -22.98 12.00 5.95
CA VAL A 461 -23.10 10.93 6.94
C VAL A 461 -21.69 10.52 7.40
N ALA A 462 -21.48 10.57 8.70
CA ALA A 462 -20.22 10.21 9.35
C ALA A 462 -20.35 8.92 10.15
N LEU A 463 -19.35 8.07 10.06
CA LEU A 463 -19.21 6.84 10.83
C LEU A 463 -18.09 7.01 11.86
N TYR A 464 -18.38 6.71 13.12
CA TYR A 464 -17.41 6.71 14.21
C TYR A 464 -17.35 5.33 14.87
N GLU A 465 -16.15 4.91 15.26
CA GLU A 465 -15.91 3.78 16.14
C GLU A 465 -15.89 4.26 17.60
N THR A 466 -16.53 3.53 18.52
CA THR A 466 -16.79 4.02 19.88
C THR A 466 -16.23 3.16 21.01
N ASP A 467 -15.68 1.99 20.72
CA ASP A 467 -15.23 1.01 21.72
C ASP A 467 -13.72 0.83 21.82
N THR A 468 -12.96 1.27 20.80
CA THR A 468 -11.50 1.12 20.78
C THR A 468 -10.74 2.30 21.40
N HIS A 469 -11.40 3.44 21.57
CA HIS A 469 -10.80 4.67 22.10
C HIS A 469 -11.74 5.35 23.11
N GLU A 470 -11.16 6.10 24.04
CA GLU A 470 -11.92 6.88 25.03
C GLU A 470 -12.83 7.95 24.40
N THR A 471 -12.49 8.41 23.18
CA THR A 471 -13.34 9.30 22.37
C THR A 471 -13.69 8.62 21.05
N PRO A 472 -14.92 8.83 20.52
CA PRO A 472 -15.30 8.28 19.23
C PRO A 472 -14.29 8.64 18.13
N ARG A 473 -13.75 7.62 17.47
CA ARG A 473 -12.81 7.76 16.38
C ARG A 473 -13.59 7.90 15.08
N LEU A 474 -13.43 9.01 14.37
CA LEU A 474 -14.00 9.17 13.04
C LEU A 474 -13.31 8.18 12.08
N LEU A 475 -14.09 7.31 11.46
CA LEU A 475 -13.60 6.35 10.47
C LEU A 475 -13.81 6.87 9.05
N GLU A 476 -15.01 7.42 8.76
CA GLU A 476 -15.40 7.76 7.41
C GLU A 476 -16.48 8.85 7.41
N VAL A 477 -16.49 9.69 6.36
CA VAL A 477 -17.56 10.65 6.06
C VAL A 477 -17.93 10.52 4.59
N ARG A 478 -19.22 10.30 4.30
CA ARG A 478 -19.72 10.17 2.93
C ARG A 478 -20.85 11.16 2.65
N PRO A 479 -20.90 11.74 1.44
CA PRO A 479 -22.10 12.38 0.96
C PRO A 479 -23.16 11.32 0.64
N SER A 480 -24.40 11.57 1.04
CA SER A 480 -25.58 10.79 0.65
C SER A 480 -26.40 11.62 -0.32
N GLU A 481 -26.29 11.35 -1.61
CA GLU A 481 -26.96 12.13 -2.65
C GLU A 481 -28.47 11.91 -2.70
N ASP A 482 -28.91 10.67 -2.42
CA ASP A 482 -30.30 10.21 -2.50
C ASP A 482 -30.97 9.98 -1.13
N GLY A 483 -30.26 10.29 -0.05
CA GLY A 483 -30.71 10.03 1.31
C GLY A 483 -30.44 8.63 1.81
N THR A 484 -29.70 7.81 1.05
CA THR A 484 -29.24 6.48 1.49
C THR A 484 -27.73 6.49 1.71
N PHE A 485 -27.22 5.58 2.54
CA PHE A 485 -25.80 5.42 2.77
C PHE A 485 -25.45 3.95 3.07
N ARG A 486 -24.18 3.64 2.91
CA ARG A 486 -23.63 2.32 3.19
C ARG A 486 -22.22 2.46 3.71
N PHE A 487 -21.90 1.77 4.81
CA PHE A 487 -20.55 1.62 5.36
C PHE A 487 -20.19 0.15 5.48
N LEU A 488 -18.92 -0.18 5.37
CA LEU A 488 -18.38 -1.48 5.75
C LEU A 488 -17.88 -1.37 7.20
N VAL A 489 -18.41 -2.23 8.09
CA VAL A 489 -18.11 -2.23 9.52
C VAL A 489 -17.75 -3.63 10.00
N LEU A 490 -16.88 -3.73 11.00
CA LEU A 490 -16.56 -4.99 11.66
C LEU A 490 -17.58 -5.27 12.75
N SER A 491 -18.15 -6.48 12.78
CA SER A 491 -19.21 -6.84 13.73
C SER A 491 -18.79 -6.85 15.20
N GLU A 492 -17.49 -6.86 15.47
CA GLU A 492 -16.90 -6.87 16.81
C GLU A 492 -16.76 -5.48 17.44
N HIS A 493 -16.96 -4.40 16.68
CA HIS A 493 -16.84 -3.03 17.14
C HIS A 493 -18.20 -2.35 17.31
N GLN A 494 -18.21 -1.31 18.13
CA GLN A 494 -19.38 -0.46 18.30
C GLN A 494 -19.21 0.82 17.51
N TYR A 495 -20.30 1.27 16.93
CA TYR A 495 -20.30 2.42 16.04
C TYR A 495 -21.31 3.49 16.45
N LEU A 496 -21.06 4.71 16.02
CA LEU A 496 -21.99 5.82 16.00
C LEU A 496 -22.09 6.34 14.56
N VAL A 497 -23.29 6.45 14.04
CA VAL A 497 -23.55 7.07 12.74
C VAL A 497 -24.24 8.40 12.98
N GLU A 498 -23.73 9.46 12.37
CA GLU A 498 -24.26 10.81 12.45
C GLU A 498 -24.58 11.34 11.06
N ALA A 499 -25.75 11.94 10.89
CA ALA A 499 -26.12 12.63 9.66
C ALA A 499 -26.29 14.12 9.92
N THR A 500 -25.81 14.93 8.97
CA THR A 500 -25.91 16.39 8.96
C THR A 500 -26.46 16.88 7.63
N LYS A 501 -27.28 17.94 7.68
CA LYS A 501 -27.80 18.62 6.50
C LYS A 501 -28.15 20.08 6.83
N ASP A 502 -27.90 20.97 5.89
CA ASP A 502 -28.26 22.39 6.04
C ASP A 502 -29.76 22.57 6.26
N GLY A 503 -30.11 23.40 7.25
CA GLY A 503 -31.48 23.64 7.65
C GLY A 503 -32.11 22.61 8.57
N TYR A 504 -31.33 21.63 9.01
CA TYR A 504 -31.72 20.55 9.93
C TYR A 504 -30.78 20.45 11.12
N GLN A 505 -31.30 20.00 12.25
CA GLN A 505 -30.52 19.58 13.39
C GLN A 505 -29.85 18.23 13.05
N SER A 506 -28.56 18.04 13.40
CA SER A 506 -27.90 16.75 13.26
C SER A 506 -28.60 15.67 14.07
N ALA A 507 -28.52 14.45 13.59
CA ALA A 507 -29.00 13.28 14.29
C ALA A 507 -27.93 12.20 14.30
N SER A 508 -27.77 11.51 15.43
CA SER A 508 -26.87 10.38 15.55
C SER A 508 -27.58 9.18 16.12
N VAL A 509 -27.11 7.99 15.75
CA VAL A 509 -27.64 6.72 16.25
C VAL A 509 -26.50 5.71 16.41
N ARG A 510 -26.59 4.87 17.42
CA ARG A 510 -25.73 3.68 17.54
C ARG A 510 -26.42 2.53 16.82
N PRO A 511 -25.84 1.99 15.75
CA PRO A 511 -26.42 0.88 15.01
C PRO A 511 -26.59 -0.36 15.90
N ASN A 512 -27.71 -1.05 15.73
CA ASN A 512 -27.80 -2.43 16.18
C ASN A 512 -27.21 -3.32 15.07
N LEU A 513 -26.06 -3.93 15.32
CA LEU A 513 -25.35 -4.74 14.33
C LEU A 513 -26.03 -6.09 14.04
N THR A 514 -27.20 -6.40 14.63
CA THR A 514 -27.99 -7.56 14.24
C THR A 514 -28.83 -7.31 12.99
N ASP A 515 -29.26 -6.06 12.78
CA ASP A 515 -30.16 -5.69 11.67
C ASP A 515 -29.41 -4.99 10.53
N TYR A 516 -28.22 -4.47 10.80
CA TYR A 516 -27.36 -3.73 9.85
C TYR A 516 -28.07 -2.63 9.04
N GLU A 517 -29.19 -2.14 9.56
CA GLU A 517 -29.93 -1.03 8.97
C GLU A 517 -30.08 0.12 9.97
N VAL A 518 -29.82 1.33 9.51
CA VAL A 518 -29.86 2.55 10.32
C VAL A 518 -30.84 3.56 9.71
N VAL A 519 -31.71 4.10 10.55
CA VAL A 519 -32.58 5.19 10.15
C VAL A 519 -32.27 6.43 11.00
N LEU A 520 -31.79 7.47 10.33
CA LEU A 520 -31.53 8.78 10.94
C LEU A 520 -32.64 9.75 10.57
N SER A 521 -33.37 10.26 11.56
CA SER A 521 -34.47 11.20 11.35
C SER A 521 -34.06 12.60 11.81
N LEU A 522 -33.92 13.54 10.86
CA LEU A 522 -33.49 14.90 11.11
C LEU A 522 -34.68 15.82 11.28
N ASN A 523 -34.61 16.68 12.29
CA ASN A 523 -35.60 17.74 12.52
C ASN A 523 -35.22 19.01 11.74
N ARG A 524 -36.16 19.62 11.06
CA ARG A 524 -35.96 20.97 10.54
C ARG A 524 -35.87 21.97 11.69
N TYR A 525 -35.03 22.98 11.54
CA TYR A 525 -35.10 24.14 12.42
C TYR A 525 -36.46 24.81 12.28
N ASN A 526 -37.13 25.07 13.38
CA ASN A 526 -38.36 25.86 13.38
C ASN A 526 -38.05 27.30 12.97
N SER A 527 -39.05 28.02 12.36
CA SER A 527 -38.89 29.42 11.92
C SER A 527 -38.50 30.39 13.05
N THR A 528 -38.80 30.05 14.30
CA THR A 528 -38.36 30.76 15.51
C THR A 528 -36.97 30.36 16.01
N GLN A 529 -36.39 29.28 15.48
CA GLN A 529 -35.06 28.74 15.80
C GLN A 529 -34.10 28.87 14.63
N ARG A 530 -34.57 29.37 13.49
CA ARG A 530 -33.72 29.66 12.35
C ARG A 530 -32.87 30.86 12.74
N PRO A 531 -31.55 30.75 12.80
CA PRO A 531 -30.72 31.93 12.82
C PRO A 531 -31.07 32.72 11.55
N ASP A 532 -31.42 34.01 11.71
CA ASP A 532 -31.69 34.90 10.56
C ASP A 532 -30.55 34.75 9.55
N PRO A 533 -30.85 34.69 8.25
CA PRO A 533 -29.81 34.73 7.26
C PRO A 533 -29.09 36.07 7.43
N VAL A 534 -27.93 36.04 8.01
CA VAL A 534 -27.06 37.21 8.10
C VAL A 534 -26.61 37.53 6.67
N PHE A 535 -27.44 38.38 6.03
CA PHE A 535 -27.05 39.06 4.82
C PHE A 535 -26.02 40.11 5.20
N THR A 536 -24.84 40.00 4.62
CA THR A 536 -23.90 41.06 4.28
C THR A 536 -23.11 41.77 5.37
N ASN A 537 -21.82 41.74 5.15
CA ASN A 537 -20.80 42.80 5.29
C ASN A 537 -20.62 43.57 6.61
N GLN A 538 -21.28 43.22 7.70
CA GLN A 538 -20.94 43.79 9.01
C GLN A 538 -21.29 42.81 10.11
N ILE A 539 -20.42 41.85 10.39
CA ILE A 539 -20.35 41.23 11.72
C ILE A 539 -19.56 42.21 12.57
N SER A 540 -20.28 43.17 13.20
CA SER A 540 -19.65 44.00 14.21
C SER A 540 -19.33 43.13 15.42
N SER A 541 -18.15 43.31 15.96
CA SER A 541 -17.61 42.62 17.15
C SER A 541 -18.41 42.88 18.46
N GLN A 542 -19.60 43.48 18.38
CA GLN A 542 -20.37 43.92 19.54
C GLN A 542 -21.44 42.92 20.04
N ASN A 543 -21.66 41.77 19.38
CA ASN A 543 -22.64 40.76 19.80
C ASN A 543 -21.99 39.37 20.08
N LEU A 544 -20.74 39.32 20.47
CA LEU A 544 -20.15 38.11 21.03
C LEU A 544 -20.56 37.97 22.49
N PRO A 545 -21.04 36.82 22.95
CA PRO A 545 -21.22 36.60 24.37
C PRO A 545 -19.89 36.79 25.09
N ASP A 546 -19.93 37.56 26.16
CA ASP A 546 -18.76 37.83 27.01
C ASP A 546 -18.18 36.51 27.50
N ASN A 547 -16.93 36.26 27.16
CA ASN A 547 -16.18 35.07 27.55
C ASN A 547 -16.03 34.88 29.08
N SER A 548 -16.53 35.81 29.89
CA SER A 548 -16.48 35.73 31.36
C SER A 548 -17.49 34.78 32.01
N LEU A 549 -18.42 34.20 31.24
CA LEU A 549 -19.45 33.25 31.74
C LEU A 549 -19.14 31.76 31.45
N LEU A 550 -17.94 31.43 31.05
CA LEU A 550 -17.52 30.05 30.69
C LEU A 550 -17.17 29.17 31.90
N ALA A 551 -17.88 29.25 32.99
CA ALA A 551 -17.69 28.36 34.13
C ALA A 551 -19.04 27.88 34.64
N GLN A 552 -19.46 26.70 34.23
CA GLN A 552 -20.26 25.68 34.90
C GLN A 552 -21.16 24.89 33.92
N GLY A 553 -20.58 23.90 33.30
CA GLY A 553 -21.31 22.84 32.58
C GLY A 553 -20.36 21.68 32.29
N ASP A 554 -20.78 20.47 32.59
CA ASP A 554 -19.94 19.25 32.43
C ASP A 554 -19.72 18.81 30.97
N SER A 555 -20.22 19.53 29.99
CA SER A 555 -20.06 19.21 28.58
C SER A 555 -19.55 20.42 27.82
N GLN A 556 -18.55 20.23 26.97
CA GLN A 556 -18.06 21.23 26.02
C GLN A 556 -18.32 20.77 24.60
N TYR A 557 -18.58 21.73 23.71
CA TYR A 557 -18.76 21.48 22.30
C TYR A 557 -17.65 22.18 21.53
N LYS A 558 -17.04 21.44 20.58
CA LYS A 558 -16.09 21.97 19.62
C LYS A 558 -16.64 21.85 18.21
N ILE A 559 -16.09 22.63 17.29
CA ILE A 559 -16.39 22.49 15.87
C ILE A 559 -15.17 21.88 15.20
N HIS A 560 -15.36 20.73 14.60
CA HIS A 560 -14.39 20.17 13.67
C HIS A 560 -14.40 21.01 12.40
N LEU A 561 -13.26 21.58 12.02
CA LEU A 561 -13.13 22.40 10.82
C LEU A 561 -12.72 21.55 9.62
N GLU A 562 -11.63 20.82 9.78
CA GLU A 562 -11.03 20.00 8.73
C GLU A 562 -9.97 19.07 9.32
N VAL A 563 -9.44 18.20 8.47
CA VAL A 563 -8.28 17.35 8.75
C VAL A 563 -7.12 17.76 7.84
N GLN A 564 -5.93 17.90 8.41
CA GLN A 564 -4.73 18.35 7.69
C GLN A 564 -3.52 17.49 8.06
N PRO A 565 -2.52 17.37 7.17
CA PRO A 565 -1.25 16.72 7.49
C PRO A 565 -0.37 17.56 8.42
N ASP A 566 -0.54 18.88 8.39
CA ASP A 566 0.17 19.86 9.22
C ASP A 566 -0.80 20.92 9.74
N PHE A 567 -0.44 21.61 10.79
CA PHE A 567 -1.26 22.66 11.39
C PHE A 567 -0.42 23.85 11.86
N ASP A 568 -0.80 25.01 11.35
CA ASP A 568 -0.39 26.31 11.91
C ASP A 568 -1.66 27.16 12.10
N ALA A 569 -2.00 27.46 13.34
CA ALA A 569 -3.18 28.24 13.70
C ALA A 569 -3.17 29.67 13.12
N LEU A 570 -2.02 30.19 12.68
CA LEU A 570 -1.89 31.53 12.11
C LEU A 570 -2.09 31.57 10.59
N GLN A 571 -2.23 30.43 9.94
CA GLN A 571 -2.50 30.41 8.50
C GLN A 571 -3.73 31.28 8.16
N PRO A 572 -3.68 32.04 7.04
CA PRO A 572 -4.77 32.93 6.64
C PRO A 572 -6.13 32.21 6.48
N ARG A 573 -6.11 30.94 6.09
CA ARG A 573 -7.32 30.12 5.94
C ARG A 573 -8.15 29.98 7.22
N TYR A 574 -7.53 30.10 8.42
CA TYR A 574 -8.24 30.04 9.71
C TYR A 574 -8.65 31.42 10.25
N GLU A 575 -8.42 32.51 9.51
CA GLU A 575 -8.73 33.85 9.97
C GLU A 575 -10.21 34.03 10.32
N LEU A 576 -11.10 33.56 9.46
CA LEU A 576 -12.54 33.59 9.73
C LEU A 576 -12.92 32.77 10.96
N ALA A 577 -12.35 31.57 11.12
CA ALA A 577 -12.65 30.71 12.27
C ALA A 577 -12.16 31.32 13.59
N ARG A 578 -10.99 31.98 13.60
CA ARG A 578 -10.46 32.66 14.79
C ARG A 578 -11.38 33.75 15.34
N ASN A 579 -12.25 34.34 14.52
CA ASN A 579 -13.22 35.32 14.98
C ASN A 579 -14.32 34.72 15.91
N PHE A 580 -14.47 33.40 15.89
CA PHE A 580 -15.48 32.69 16.69
C PHE A 580 -14.88 31.94 17.89
N GLY A 581 -13.57 31.79 17.95
CA GLY A 581 -12.92 31.09 19.04
C GLY A 581 -11.48 30.64 18.74
N LYS A 582 -10.90 29.91 19.67
CA LYS A 582 -9.54 29.41 19.54
C LYS A 582 -9.51 28.23 18.56
N VAL A 583 -8.69 28.32 17.52
CA VAL A 583 -8.41 27.21 16.61
C VAL A 583 -7.29 26.38 17.20
N THR A 584 -7.51 25.09 17.39
CA THR A 584 -6.60 24.13 18.01
C THR A 584 -6.38 22.92 17.12
N ALA A 585 -5.32 22.18 17.40
CA ALA A 585 -4.96 20.97 16.70
C ALA A 585 -5.07 19.76 17.66
N GLU A 586 -5.72 18.72 17.20
CA GLU A 586 -5.76 17.43 17.87
C GLU A 586 -5.06 16.41 17.00
N PRO A 587 -3.84 15.97 17.37
CA PRO A 587 -3.15 14.94 16.62
C PRO A 587 -3.93 13.63 16.62
N LEU A 588 -4.00 12.98 15.48
CA LEU A 588 -4.49 11.63 15.30
C LEU A 588 -3.30 10.73 14.92
N PRO A 589 -2.48 10.30 15.91
CA PRO A 589 -1.18 9.68 15.64
C PRO A 589 -1.26 8.41 14.81
N ALA A 590 -2.33 7.64 14.97
CA ALA A 590 -2.57 6.42 14.20
C ALA A 590 -2.78 6.68 12.69
N GLN A 591 -3.12 7.92 12.32
CA GLN A 591 -3.43 8.30 10.94
C GLN A 591 -2.41 9.29 10.35
N GLY A 592 -1.46 9.78 11.17
CA GLY A 592 -0.48 10.79 10.75
C GLY A 592 -1.08 12.12 10.31
N ILE A 593 -2.30 12.43 10.79
CA ILE A 593 -3.05 13.62 10.43
C ILE A 593 -3.42 14.41 11.68
N ILE A 594 -3.81 15.66 11.47
CA ILE A 594 -4.20 16.58 12.53
C ILE A 594 -5.65 16.98 12.29
N ARG A 595 -6.48 16.77 13.30
CA ARG A 595 -7.83 17.30 13.35
C ARG A 595 -7.76 18.76 13.79
N VAL A 596 -8.29 19.67 12.97
CA VAL A 596 -8.35 21.09 13.31
C VAL A 596 -9.71 21.39 13.93
N MET A 597 -9.69 21.90 15.16
CA MET A 597 -10.85 22.17 15.98
C MET A 597 -11.00 23.66 16.27
N LEU A 598 -12.22 24.14 16.41
CA LEU A 598 -12.52 25.50 16.80
C LEU A 598 -13.26 25.52 18.13
N GLY A 599 -12.70 26.27 19.07
CA GLY A 599 -13.33 26.73 20.32
C GLY A 599 -13.68 25.64 21.32
N ASP A 600 -14.10 26.09 22.48
CA ASP A 600 -14.80 25.32 23.51
C ASP A 600 -16.13 26.05 23.74
N PHE A 601 -17.21 25.55 23.16
CA PHE A 601 -18.52 26.19 23.22
C PHE A 601 -19.33 25.61 24.38
N PRO A 602 -20.07 26.47 25.13
CA PRO A 602 -20.80 26.02 26.32
C PRO A 602 -22.04 25.17 25.98
N ASP A 603 -22.58 25.34 24.79
CA ASP A 603 -23.78 24.64 24.33
C ASP A 603 -23.74 24.29 22.86
N GLN A 604 -24.46 23.23 22.52
CA GLN A 604 -24.52 22.68 21.16
C GLN A 604 -25.15 23.66 20.16
N LYS A 605 -26.05 24.51 20.61
CA LYS A 605 -26.74 25.46 19.73
C LYS A 605 -25.76 26.48 19.18
N THR A 606 -25.00 27.15 20.06
CA THR A 606 -23.95 28.10 19.68
C THR A 606 -22.92 27.47 18.73
N ALA A 607 -22.46 26.27 19.05
CA ALA A 607 -21.52 25.55 18.20
C ALA A 607 -22.13 25.26 16.79
N ASN A 608 -23.38 24.83 16.73
CA ASN A 608 -24.07 24.57 15.44
C ASN A 608 -24.26 25.84 14.60
N GLU A 609 -24.63 26.96 15.23
CA GLU A 609 -24.79 28.24 14.52
C GLU A 609 -23.48 28.68 13.86
N ILE A 610 -22.38 28.57 14.59
CA ILE A 610 -21.04 28.91 14.08
C ILE A 610 -20.59 27.92 12.99
N ALA A 611 -20.81 26.63 13.15
CA ALA A 611 -20.48 25.63 12.13
C ALA A 611 -21.25 25.88 10.82
N ILE A 612 -22.53 26.27 10.92
CA ILE A 612 -23.35 26.66 9.77
C ILE A 612 -22.77 27.92 9.08
N ALA A 613 -22.37 28.92 9.86
CA ALA A 613 -21.79 30.16 9.32
C ALA A 613 -20.46 29.86 8.58
N LEU A 614 -19.62 29.02 9.15
CA LEU A 614 -18.35 28.61 8.56
C LEU A 614 -18.54 27.80 7.26
N ARG A 615 -19.53 26.91 7.21
CA ARG A 615 -19.90 26.21 5.96
C ARG A 615 -20.42 27.16 4.89
N LYS A 616 -21.30 28.09 5.26
CA LYS A 616 -21.88 29.06 4.33
C LYS A 616 -20.86 30.03 3.74
N SER A 617 -19.80 30.34 4.49
CA SER A 617 -18.67 31.16 3.98
C SER A 617 -17.89 30.48 2.88
N GLY A 618 -18.04 29.16 2.71
CA GLY A 618 -17.21 28.33 1.83
C GLY A 618 -15.81 28.06 2.36
N SER A 619 -15.42 28.65 3.51
CA SER A 619 -14.08 28.48 4.08
C SER A 619 -13.88 27.09 4.70
N PHE A 620 -14.93 26.54 5.31
CA PHE A 620 -14.93 25.23 5.93
C PHE A 620 -16.22 24.47 5.59
N PRO A 621 -16.36 23.99 4.36
CA PRO A 621 -17.61 23.36 3.90
C PRO A 621 -17.96 22.08 4.67
N GLN A 622 -16.99 21.49 5.37
CA GLN A 622 -17.15 20.27 6.14
C GLN A 622 -17.19 20.51 7.66
N ALA A 623 -17.29 21.77 8.14
CA ALA A 623 -17.31 22.06 9.56
C ALA A 623 -18.53 21.43 10.26
N PHE A 624 -18.32 20.71 11.36
CA PHE A 624 -19.39 20.10 12.16
C PHE A 624 -19.08 20.13 13.67
N VAL A 625 -20.13 20.00 14.50
CA VAL A 625 -20.02 20.10 15.96
C VAL A 625 -19.70 18.74 16.57
N VAL A 626 -18.74 18.73 17.47
CA VAL A 626 -18.33 17.56 18.28
C VAL A 626 -18.62 17.89 19.76
N LYS A 627 -19.23 16.95 20.46
CA LYS A 627 -19.40 17.04 21.92
C LYS A 627 -18.21 16.36 22.61
N GLU A 628 -17.53 17.06 23.50
CA GLU A 628 -16.51 16.50 24.36
C GLU A 628 -17.04 16.34 25.79
N GLU A 629 -16.86 15.14 26.35
CA GLU A 629 -17.09 14.91 27.77
C GLU A 629 -15.80 15.21 28.53
N ARG A 630 -15.84 16.12 29.50
CA ARG A 630 -14.69 16.36 30.38
C ARG A 630 -14.42 15.10 31.21
N LYS A 631 -13.19 14.59 31.15
CA LYS A 631 -12.70 13.64 32.13
C LYS A 631 -12.66 14.36 33.50
N GLY A 632 -13.37 13.86 34.47
CA GLY A 632 -13.16 14.27 35.83
C GLY A 632 -11.70 14.08 36.23
N GLN A 633 -11.08 15.13 36.77
CA GLN A 633 -9.76 15.05 37.38
C GLN A 633 -9.75 14.12 38.56
#